data_194e542f97c7238563b057b909977752
#
_entry.id   194e542f97c7238563b057b909977752
#
_cell.length_a   1.000
_cell.length_b   1.000
_cell.length_c   1.000
_cell.angle_alpha   90.00
_cell.angle_beta   90.00
_cell.angle_gamma   90.00
#
_symmetry.space_group_name_H-M   'P 1'
#
loop_
_entity.id
_entity.type
_entity.pdbx_description
1 polymer ?
#
loop_
_entity_poly.entity_id
_entity_poly.type
_entity_poly.pdbx_seq_one_letter_code
_entity_poly.pdbx_strand_id
1 'polypeptide(L)'
;MQIASSHCPLVFPLHPRTRQYLEKYHLLERFVSHPHIRLTEPLGFLDMVMLEKLASTILTDSGGVQKEAYFHQTPCITLREETEWTETVTAGRNQIAGYQTDQILACLENNPVRHEIDEYGQGNTAQKILELL
;
A
#
# COMPACT_ATOMS: atom_id res chain seq x y z
N MET A 1 -13.76 0.68 -7.80
CA MET A 1 -14.68 -0.30 -7.21
C MET A 1 -14.68 -1.64 -7.96
N GLN A 2 -14.09 -1.75 -9.13
CA GLN A 2 -13.93 -3.03 -9.89
C GLN A 2 -13.02 -4.04 -9.19
N ILE A 3 -12.18 -3.60 -8.27
CA ILE A 3 -11.19 -4.43 -7.54
C ILE A 3 -11.86 -5.28 -6.46
N ALA A 4 -12.85 -4.72 -5.75
CA ALA A 4 -13.46 -5.40 -4.62
C ALA A 4 -14.46 -6.48 -5.07
N SER A 5 -14.26 -7.70 -4.63
CA SER A 5 -15.12 -8.86 -4.92
C SER A 5 -15.23 -9.77 -3.71
N SER A 6 -16.09 -10.80 -3.78
CA SER A 6 -16.21 -11.81 -2.72
C SER A 6 -14.91 -12.58 -2.47
N HIS A 7 -14.05 -12.70 -3.48
CA HIS A 7 -12.75 -13.38 -3.39
C HIS A 7 -11.60 -12.43 -3.04
N CYS A 8 -11.81 -11.11 -3.20
CA CYS A 8 -10.83 -10.07 -2.91
C CYS A 8 -11.54 -8.89 -2.22
N PRO A 9 -11.88 -9.00 -0.93
CA PRO A 9 -12.46 -7.89 -0.20
C PRO A 9 -11.43 -6.76 -0.03
N LEU A 10 -11.90 -5.53 -0.13
CA LEU A 10 -11.10 -4.33 0.09
C LEU A 10 -11.30 -3.83 1.52
N VAL A 11 -10.24 -3.77 2.30
CA VAL A 11 -10.24 -3.06 3.59
C VAL A 11 -9.63 -1.68 3.38
N PHE A 12 -10.34 -0.63 3.78
CA PHE A 12 -9.91 0.74 3.57
C PHE A 12 -9.94 1.52 4.90
N PRO A 13 -8.81 1.55 5.63
CA PRO A 13 -8.63 2.46 6.77
C PRO A 13 -8.69 3.90 6.26
N LEU A 14 -9.72 4.62 6.69
CA LEU A 14 -10.07 5.89 6.07
C LEU A 14 -9.48 7.06 6.86
N HIS A 15 -8.41 7.65 6.33
CA HIS A 15 -7.82 8.84 6.91
C HIS A 15 -8.85 10.00 6.93
N PRO A 16 -8.92 10.83 8.00
CA PRO A 16 -9.90 11.91 8.11
C PRO A 16 -9.92 12.87 6.91
N ARG A 17 -8.76 13.19 6.36
CA ARG A 17 -8.65 14.03 5.17
C ARG A 17 -9.29 13.37 3.94
N THR A 18 -9.08 12.07 3.75
CA THR A 18 -9.69 11.32 2.63
C THR A 18 -11.21 11.25 2.80
N ARG A 19 -11.69 11.04 4.04
CA ARG A 19 -13.13 11.08 4.35
C ARG A 19 -13.75 12.40 3.91
N GLN A 20 -13.16 13.54 4.27
CA GLN A 20 -13.65 14.86 3.89
C GLN A 20 -13.76 15.04 2.36
N TYR A 21 -12.79 14.51 1.61
CA TYR A 21 -12.85 14.55 0.15
C TYR A 21 -13.95 13.63 -0.41
N LEU A 22 -14.10 12.42 0.12
CA LEU A 22 -15.16 11.51 -0.30
C LEU A 22 -16.56 12.10 -0.04
N GLU A 23 -16.74 12.76 1.09
CA GLU A 23 -17.97 13.49 1.43
C GLU A 23 -18.20 14.67 0.49
N LYS A 24 -17.18 15.51 0.31
CA LYS A 24 -17.23 16.69 -0.58
C LYS A 24 -17.63 16.35 -2.01
N TYR A 25 -17.16 15.21 -2.52
CA TYR A 25 -17.44 14.75 -3.88
C TYR A 25 -18.59 13.74 -3.97
N HIS A 26 -19.36 13.55 -2.89
CA HIS A 26 -20.50 12.62 -2.82
C HIS A 26 -20.15 11.17 -3.20
N LEU A 27 -18.93 10.74 -2.85
CA LEU A 27 -18.43 9.40 -3.15
C LEU A 27 -18.54 8.43 -1.98
N LEU A 28 -18.65 8.93 -0.73
CA LEU A 28 -18.60 8.10 0.47
C LEU A 28 -19.66 6.98 0.47
N GLU A 29 -20.90 7.31 0.09
CA GLU A 29 -22.01 6.34 0.06
C GLU A 29 -21.73 5.16 -0.89
N ARG A 30 -21.00 5.40 -1.99
CA ARG A 30 -20.63 4.36 -2.95
C ARG A 30 -19.66 3.34 -2.34
N PHE A 31 -18.85 3.76 -1.39
CA PHE A 31 -17.94 2.86 -0.65
C PHE A 31 -18.70 2.14 0.46
N VAL A 32 -19.52 2.86 1.22
CA VAL A 32 -20.30 2.30 2.35
C VAL A 32 -21.30 1.24 1.86
N SER A 33 -21.94 1.46 0.73
CA SER A 33 -22.95 0.55 0.19
C SER A 33 -22.35 -0.65 -0.55
N HIS A 34 -21.04 -0.67 -0.82
CA HIS A 34 -20.43 -1.77 -1.57
C HIS A 34 -20.21 -3.00 -0.70
N PRO A 35 -20.75 -4.18 -1.08
CA PRO A 35 -20.78 -5.37 -0.20
C PRO A 35 -19.39 -5.93 0.15
N HIS A 36 -18.39 -5.66 -0.69
CA HIS A 36 -17.03 -6.17 -0.54
C HIS A 36 -16.00 -5.10 -0.14
N ILE A 37 -16.46 -3.91 0.26
CA ILE A 37 -15.59 -2.86 0.80
C ILE A 37 -15.88 -2.69 2.29
N ARG A 38 -14.84 -2.75 3.09
CA ARG A 38 -14.85 -2.48 4.53
C ARG A 38 -14.14 -1.17 4.80
N LEU A 39 -14.91 -0.10 5.01
CA LEU A 39 -14.36 1.14 5.55
C LEU A 39 -14.15 0.98 7.05
N THR A 40 -13.00 1.40 7.54
CA THR A 40 -12.70 1.49 8.97
C THR A 40 -12.29 2.91 9.34
N GLU A 41 -12.44 3.29 10.59
CA GLU A 41 -11.74 4.44 11.14
C GLU A 41 -10.22 4.21 11.07
N PRO A 42 -9.40 5.26 11.24
CA PRO A 42 -7.94 5.10 11.31
C PRO A 42 -7.56 4.04 12.34
N LEU A 43 -6.73 3.10 11.93
CA LEU A 43 -6.30 2.00 12.77
C LEU A 43 -5.12 2.40 13.65
N GLY A 44 -4.98 1.75 14.81
CA GLY A 44 -3.76 1.82 15.60
C GLY A 44 -2.58 1.18 14.86
N PHE A 45 -1.36 1.53 15.29
CA PHE A 45 -0.12 1.07 14.62
C PHE A 45 -0.06 -0.45 14.48
N LEU A 46 -0.34 -1.20 15.55
CA LEU A 46 -0.26 -2.67 15.51
C LEU A 46 -1.30 -3.29 14.58
N ASP A 47 -2.52 -2.74 14.57
CA ASP A 47 -3.59 -3.22 13.69
C ASP A 47 -3.25 -2.93 12.23
N MET A 48 -2.65 -1.75 11.95
CA MET A 48 -2.21 -1.39 10.60
C MET A 48 -1.10 -2.33 10.11
N VAL A 49 -0.09 -2.59 10.94
CA VAL A 49 0.99 -3.56 10.64
C VAL A 49 0.44 -4.94 10.33
N MET A 50 -0.53 -5.42 11.13
CA MET A 50 -1.16 -6.73 10.91
C MET A 50 -1.98 -6.75 9.62
N LEU A 51 -2.71 -5.68 9.32
CA LEU A 51 -3.47 -5.57 8.08
C LEU A 51 -2.55 -5.60 6.86
N GLU A 52 -1.46 -4.84 6.87
CA GLU A 52 -0.47 -4.78 5.80
C GLU A 52 0.20 -6.14 5.59
N LYS A 53 0.60 -6.80 6.66
CA LYS A 53 1.27 -8.11 6.62
C LYS A 53 0.37 -9.23 6.09
N LEU A 54 -0.93 -9.16 6.34
CA LEU A 54 -1.90 -10.18 5.94
C LEU A 54 -2.58 -9.86 4.60
N ALA A 55 -2.37 -8.68 4.05
CA ALA A 55 -2.93 -8.30 2.76
C ALA A 55 -2.27 -9.10 1.62
N SER A 56 -3.06 -9.49 0.63
CA SER A 56 -2.53 -10.05 -0.62
C SER A 56 -1.85 -8.97 -1.48
N THR A 57 -2.33 -7.74 -1.39
CA THR A 57 -1.76 -6.57 -2.10
C THR A 57 -2.15 -5.31 -1.35
N ILE A 58 -1.25 -4.36 -1.29
CA ILE A 58 -1.48 -3.02 -0.72
C ILE A 58 -1.57 -2.01 -1.85
N LEU A 59 -2.62 -1.19 -1.85
CA LEU A 59 -2.77 -0.03 -2.74
C LEU A 59 -2.61 1.23 -1.89
N THR A 60 -1.64 2.07 -2.21
CA THR A 60 -1.34 3.26 -1.39
C THR A 60 -0.74 4.41 -2.19
N ASP A 61 -0.98 5.62 -1.74
CA ASP A 61 -0.27 6.84 -2.13
C ASP A 61 0.78 7.30 -1.09
N SER A 62 0.85 6.60 0.05
CA SER A 62 1.75 6.91 1.16
C SER A 62 3.14 6.33 0.95
N GLY A 63 4.18 7.17 1.00
CA GLY A 63 5.58 6.72 0.95
C GLY A 63 5.95 5.81 2.15
N GLY A 64 5.42 6.07 3.34
CA GLY A 64 5.63 5.22 4.52
C GLY A 64 5.10 3.81 4.31
N VAL A 65 3.85 3.69 3.88
CA VAL A 65 3.20 2.39 3.64
C VAL A 65 3.88 1.60 2.51
N GLN A 66 4.44 2.26 1.49
CA GLN A 66 5.25 1.59 0.46
C GLN A 66 6.46 0.88 1.07
N LYS A 67 7.14 1.52 2.02
CA LYS A 67 8.28 0.95 2.74
C LYS A 67 7.87 -0.17 3.68
N GLU A 68 6.78 0.02 4.42
CA GLU A 68 6.22 -1.00 5.31
C GLU A 68 5.82 -2.25 4.52
N ALA A 69 5.15 -2.09 3.37
CA ALA A 69 4.83 -3.18 2.45
C ALA A 69 6.06 -3.98 2.02
N TYR A 70 7.17 -3.29 1.70
CA TYR A 70 8.44 -3.94 1.39
C TYR A 70 8.94 -4.80 2.55
N PHE A 71 8.98 -4.26 3.78
CA PHE A 71 9.43 -5.01 4.96
C PHE A 71 8.51 -6.18 5.30
N HIS A 72 7.22 -6.08 5.04
CA HIS A 72 6.26 -7.17 5.22
C HIS A 72 6.27 -8.18 4.07
N GLN A 73 7.05 -7.91 3.01
CA GLN A 73 7.08 -8.70 1.78
C GLN A 73 5.71 -8.77 1.06
N THR A 74 4.84 -7.82 1.36
CA THR A 74 3.51 -7.70 0.75
C THR A 74 3.63 -6.91 -0.56
N PRO A 75 3.05 -7.38 -1.67
CA PRO A 75 3.01 -6.65 -2.93
C PRO A 75 2.40 -5.28 -2.74
N CYS A 76 3.02 -4.25 -3.33
CA CYS A 76 2.55 -2.87 -3.26
C CYS A 76 2.23 -2.32 -4.66
N ILE A 77 1.16 -1.55 -4.75
CA ILE A 77 0.79 -0.77 -5.93
C ILE A 77 0.68 0.69 -5.48
N THR A 78 1.55 1.53 -6.02
CA THR A 78 1.62 2.95 -5.71
C THR A 78 0.65 3.72 -6.60
N LEU A 79 -0.32 4.39 -5.97
CA LEU A 79 -1.36 5.20 -6.62
C LEU A 79 -0.86 6.64 -6.88
N ARG A 80 0.38 6.77 -7.33
CA ARG A 80 1.06 8.01 -7.73
C ARG A 80 1.80 7.76 -9.05
N GLU A 81 2.17 8.82 -9.74
CA GLU A 81 2.93 8.75 -10.99
C GLU A 81 4.43 8.51 -10.76
N GLU A 82 4.89 8.72 -9.55
CA GLU A 82 6.28 8.55 -9.14
C GLU A 82 6.40 8.09 -7.68
N THR A 83 7.56 7.62 -7.31
CA THR A 83 7.91 7.28 -5.93
C THR A 83 9.35 7.68 -5.60
N GLU A 84 9.59 8.05 -4.37
CA GLU A 84 10.92 8.23 -3.79
C GLU A 84 11.64 6.90 -3.51
N TRP A 85 10.92 5.77 -3.51
CA TRP A 85 11.43 4.42 -3.20
C TRP A 85 11.64 3.59 -4.46
N THR A 86 12.44 4.11 -5.39
CA THR A 86 12.66 3.51 -6.72
C THR A 86 13.27 2.11 -6.66
N GLU A 87 14.06 1.81 -5.62
CA GLU A 87 14.63 0.50 -5.35
C GLU A 87 13.56 -0.56 -5.13
N THR A 88 12.43 -0.23 -4.48
CA THR A 88 11.32 -1.17 -4.30
C THR A 88 10.65 -1.55 -5.60
N VAL A 89 10.62 -0.61 -6.56
CA VAL A 89 10.10 -0.84 -7.91
C VAL A 89 11.07 -1.72 -8.70
N THR A 90 12.35 -1.41 -8.66
CA THR A 90 13.41 -2.21 -9.31
C THR A 90 13.43 -3.65 -8.78
N ALA A 91 13.17 -3.83 -7.48
CA ALA A 91 13.05 -5.14 -6.84
C ALA A 91 11.76 -5.90 -7.20
N GLY A 92 10.84 -5.32 -7.97
CA GLY A 92 9.54 -5.92 -8.30
C GLY A 92 8.59 -6.04 -7.10
N ARG A 93 8.85 -5.31 -6.02
CA ARG A 93 8.03 -5.31 -4.79
C ARG A 93 6.94 -4.25 -4.82
N ASN A 94 7.13 -3.21 -5.63
CA ASN A 94 6.21 -2.10 -5.81
C ASN A 94 5.98 -1.83 -7.29
N GLN A 95 4.76 -1.52 -7.68
CA GLN A 95 4.40 -1.15 -9.04
C GLN A 95 3.78 0.26 -9.02
N ILE A 96 4.20 1.12 -9.93
CA ILE A 96 3.63 2.47 -10.07
C ILE A 96 2.44 2.39 -11.02
N ALA A 97 1.23 2.66 -10.52
CA ALA A 97 -0.01 2.59 -11.29
C ALA A 97 -0.60 3.97 -11.62
N GLY A 98 -0.10 5.04 -10.96
CA GLY A 98 -0.75 6.34 -11.08
C GLY A 98 -2.19 6.31 -10.56
N TYR A 99 -3.06 7.08 -11.19
CA TYR A 99 -4.48 7.24 -10.79
C TYR A 99 -5.48 6.69 -11.83
N GLN A 100 -4.98 6.16 -12.94
CA GLN A 100 -5.81 5.62 -14.00
C GLN A 100 -6.29 4.21 -13.66
N THR A 101 -7.61 3.99 -13.74
CA THR A 101 -8.22 2.71 -13.38
C THR A 101 -7.62 1.53 -14.12
N ASP A 102 -7.41 1.66 -15.43
CA ASP A 102 -6.89 0.57 -16.26
C ASP A 102 -5.46 0.19 -15.87
N GLN A 103 -4.63 1.17 -15.51
CA GLN A 103 -3.28 0.92 -15.03
C GLN A 103 -3.28 0.21 -13.67
N ILE A 104 -4.16 0.63 -12.75
CA ILE A 104 -4.32 -0.02 -11.44
C ILE A 104 -4.75 -1.48 -11.62
N LEU A 105 -5.71 -1.75 -12.49
CA LEU A 105 -6.17 -3.11 -12.78
C LEU A 105 -5.06 -3.95 -13.42
N ALA A 106 -4.33 -3.40 -14.37
CA ALA A 106 -3.19 -4.09 -14.99
C ALA A 106 -2.10 -4.44 -13.96
N CYS A 107 -1.80 -3.55 -13.01
CA CYS A 107 -0.86 -3.84 -11.92
C CYS A 107 -1.35 -4.96 -10.98
N LEU A 108 -2.65 -5.05 -10.74
CA LEU A 108 -3.23 -6.12 -9.92
C LEU A 108 -3.14 -7.50 -10.59
N GLU A 109 -3.20 -7.56 -11.91
CA GLU A 109 -3.07 -8.80 -12.68
C GLU A 109 -1.60 -9.17 -12.92
N ASN A 110 -0.70 -8.19 -12.88
CA ASN A 110 0.72 -8.39 -13.07
C ASN A 110 1.37 -8.97 -11.81
N ASN A 111 2.22 -9.98 -12.00
CA ASN A 111 2.98 -10.58 -10.91
C ASN A 111 4.48 -10.53 -11.25
N PRO A 112 5.13 -9.39 -11.03
CA PRO A 112 6.54 -9.21 -11.38
C PRO A 112 7.44 -10.16 -10.60
N VAL A 113 8.59 -10.51 -11.19
CA VAL A 113 9.65 -11.24 -10.49
C VAL A 113 10.18 -10.35 -9.36
N ARG A 114 10.25 -10.90 -8.15
CA ARG A 114 10.64 -10.16 -6.95
C ARG A 114 12.05 -10.54 -6.55
N HIS A 115 12.84 -9.52 -6.23
CA HIS A 115 14.20 -9.66 -5.75
C HIS A 115 14.33 -9.06 -4.35
N GLU A 116 15.31 -9.56 -3.59
CA GLU A 116 15.73 -8.89 -2.35
C GLU A 116 16.71 -7.77 -2.69
N ILE A 117 16.71 -6.73 -1.88
CA ILE A 117 17.58 -5.57 -1.98
C ILE A 117 18.21 -5.28 -0.62
N ASP A 118 19.44 -4.79 -0.61
CA ASP A 118 20.23 -4.51 0.61
C ASP A 118 20.14 -3.03 1.06
N GLU A 119 19.49 -2.18 0.29
CA GLU A 119 19.45 -0.72 0.48
C GLU A 119 18.88 -0.32 1.85
N TYR A 120 18.02 -1.14 2.43
CA TYR A 120 17.42 -0.88 3.75
C TYR A 120 18.20 -1.54 4.91
N GLY A 121 19.30 -2.23 4.62
CA GLY A 121 20.14 -2.89 5.61
C GLY A 121 19.43 -4.05 6.32
N GLN A 122 20.06 -4.52 7.40
CA GLN A 122 19.64 -5.72 8.13
C GLN A 122 19.29 -5.44 9.61
N GLY A 123 18.92 -4.21 9.94
CA GLY A 123 18.54 -3.82 11.32
C GLY A 123 19.73 -3.55 12.25
N ASN A 124 20.96 -3.52 11.76
CA ASN A 124 22.18 -3.30 12.53
C ASN A 124 22.75 -1.87 12.44
N THR A 125 21.93 -0.90 12.02
CA THR A 125 22.36 0.49 11.81
C THR A 125 22.91 1.13 13.08
N ALA A 126 22.30 0.89 14.25
CA ALA A 126 22.77 1.42 15.52
C ALA A 126 24.20 0.92 15.85
N GLN A 127 24.47 -0.37 15.60
CA GLN A 127 25.80 -0.94 15.79
C GLN A 127 26.82 -0.29 14.85
N LYS A 128 26.49 -0.16 13.58
CA LYS A 128 27.37 0.50 12.58
C LYS A 128 27.68 1.95 12.94
N ILE A 129 26.71 2.68 13.50
CA ILE A 129 26.93 4.05 13.98
C ILE A 129 27.93 4.07 15.14
N LEU A 130 27.80 3.16 16.10
CA LEU A 130 28.71 3.07 17.24
C LEU A 130 30.15 2.71 16.81
N GLU A 131 30.33 1.94 15.73
CA GLU A 131 31.65 1.60 15.18
C GLU A 131 32.34 2.79 14.49
N LEU A 132 31.60 3.86 14.15
CA LEU A 132 32.10 5.07 13.51
C LEU A 132 32.43 6.20 14.51
N LEU A 133 32.07 6.06 15.77
CA LEU A 133 32.33 7.02 16.86
C LEU A 133 33.61 6.67 17.63
#